data_c8a10e3f31ebb10f89037235333270b1
#
_entry.id   c8a10e3f31ebb10f89037235333270b1
#
_cell.length_a   1.000
_cell.length_b   1.000
_cell.length_c   1.000
_cell.angle_alpha   90.00
_cell.angle_beta   90.00
_cell.angle_gamma   90.00
#
_symmetry.space_group_name_H-M   'P 1'
#
loop_
_entity.id
_entity.type
_entity.pdbx_description
1 polymer ?
#
loop_
_entity_poly.entity_id
_entity_poly.type
_entity_poly.pdbx_seq_one_letter_code
_entity_poly.pdbx_strand_id
1 'polypeptide(L)'
;MPKRTLKRFFEPRSVAVIGASATAGRPGRVVIENMRANGYDGDIYPVNPRGGRLLGLKVVKAIDELPRGIDLAIVILPAQATPQAVRDCAARKIGSIVLVAGGFAEVDHAGEHLQAELARAADETGVRVLGPNTAGHISTPANFTSSFFPLGEIPRGGISYVAQTGNFTGAMMKHIMSAENYGVARCIGLGNTIDIDETDVFEFLATDKHTKAIFFYLESLRRPQRFIEIAKRVTSEKPVIVLKGGATPEGAKAAQSHTASMASDDRILDGALNQAGVVRIDEFSHLFLAAKGVAPMPVPAGNRVGFVSPSGAFIVHINDLCRQRLSLNFPELKLETMERLKEISPPFIRLSNPVDIFPSATVHGMEFAYREAMEAVLKDPNVDAIVSIMILTRELGMPALDFIPKLAKKYRK
;
A
#
# COMPACT_ATOMS: atom_id res chain seq x y z
N MET A 1 -12.98 2.25 27.71
CA MET A 1 -14.02 1.85 26.74
C MET A 1 -13.39 0.99 25.67
N PRO A 2 -14.04 -0.07 25.12
CA PRO A 2 -13.48 -0.81 24.02
C PRO A 2 -13.23 0.15 22.86
N LYS A 3 -12.01 0.15 22.28
CA LYS A 3 -11.66 0.98 21.14
C LYS A 3 -12.66 0.68 20.02
N ARG A 4 -13.41 1.70 19.57
CA ARG A 4 -14.35 1.55 18.45
C ARG A 4 -13.57 1.08 17.24
N THR A 5 -14.08 0.06 16.56
CA THR A 5 -13.42 -0.51 15.36
C THR A 5 -13.23 0.54 14.29
N LEU A 6 -12.09 0.47 13.55
CA LEU A 6 -11.81 1.33 12.41
C LEU A 6 -12.71 1.04 11.19
N LYS A 7 -13.59 0.05 11.27
CA LYS A 7 -14.47 -0.34 10.16
C LYS A 7 -15.27 0.83 9.58
N ARG A 8 -15.76 1.75 10.43
CA ARG A 8 -16.52 2.93 9.98
C ARG A 8 -15.70 3.93 9.17
N PHE A 9 -14.38 3.95 9.34
CA PHE A 9 -13.51 4.74 8.48
C PHE A 9 -13.40 4.13 7.08
N PHE A 10 -13.26 2.82 7.00
CA PHE A 10 -12.98 2.13 5.74
C PHE A 10 -14.23 1.67 4.99
N GLU A 11 -15.34 1.49 5.67
CA GLU A 11 -16.60 1.00 5.10
C GLU A 11 -17.80 1.80 5.64
N PRO A 12 -17.79 3.15 5.51
CA PRO A 12 -18.91 3.96 5.95
C PRO A 12 -20.13 3.74 5.03
N ARG A 13 -21.31 3.76 5.59
CA ARG A 13 -22.59 3.76 4.86
C ARG A 13 -23.18 5.15 4.73
N SER A 14 -22.73 6.09 5.54
CA SER A 14 -23.13 7.48 5.53
C SER A 14 -21.96 8.40 5.88
N VAL A 15 -21.83 9.50 5.14
CA VAL A 15 -20.71 10.43 5.24
C VAL A 15 -21.19 11.87 5.27
N ALA A 16 -20.73 12.65 6.25
CA ALA A 16 -20.87 14.09 6.25
C ALA A 16 -19.59 14.75 5.70
N VAL A 17 -19.71 15.64 4.71
CA VAL A 17 -18.58 16.43 4.20
C VAL A 17 -18.75 17.87 4.71
N ILE A 18 -18.03 18.18 5.80
CA ILE A 18 -18.09 19.47 6.50
C ILE A 18 -17.08 20.42 5.88
N GLY A 19 -17.56 21.55 5.36
CA GLY A 19 -16.77 22.45 4.51
C GLY A 19 -16.93 22.13 3.02
N ALA A 20 -18.00 21.46 2.63
CA ALA A 20 -18.34 21.22 1.23
C ALA A 20 -18.45 22.55 0.46
N SER A 21 -17.97 22.60 -0.77
CA SER A 21 -17.96 23.81 -1.60
C SER A 21 -18.59 23.57 -2.96
N ALA A 22 -19.37 24.53 -3.44
CA ALA A 22 -19.91 24.50 -4.80
C ALA A 22 -18.84 24.81 -5.87
N THR A 23 -17.74 25.44 -5.48
CA THR A 23 -16.65 25.85 -6.39
C THR A 23 -15.84 24.62 -6.85
N ALA A 24 -15.65 24.50 -8.17
CA ALA A 24 -14.84 23.42 -8.76
C ALA A 24 -13.39 23.46 -8.24
N GLY A 25 -12.78 22.30 -8.06
CA GLY A 25 -11.40 22.15 -7.57
C GLY A 25 -11.21 22.38 -6.06
N ARG A 26 -12.23 22.85 -5.33
CA ARG A 26 -12.13 22.96 -3.88
C ARG A 26 -12.19 21.58 -3.21
N PRO A 27 -11.38 21.34 -2.15
CA PRO A 27 -11.28 20.03 -1.49
C PRO A 27 -12.62 19.35 -1.17
N GLY A 28 -13.56 20.09 -0.55
CA GLY A 28 -14.85 19.53 -0.17
C GLY A 28 -15.77 19.15 -1.33
N ARG A 29 -15.55 19.71 -2.53
CA ARG A 29 -16.21 19.26 -3.75
C ARG A 29 -15.52 18.05 -4.35
N VAL A 30 -14.20 18.08 -4.44
CA VAL A 30 -13.40 16.99 -5.01
C VAL A 30 -13.61 15.67 -4.28
N VAL A 31 -13.72 15.71 -2.94
CA VAL A 31 -14.06 14.52 -2.15
C VAL A 31 -15.38 13.88 -2.61
N ILE A 32 -16.42 14.68 -2.84
CA ILE A 32 -17.73 14.18 -3.29
C ILE A 32 -17.65 13.68 -4.75
N GLU A 33 -16.92 14.38 -5.60
CA GLU A 33 -16.68 13.96 -6.99
C GLU A 33 -15.96 12.61 -7.04
N ASN A 34 -14.92 12.43 -6.24
CA ASN A 34 -14.18 11.16 -6.14
C ASN A 34 -15.06 10.01 -5.63
N MET A 35 -15.85 10.22 -4.57
CA MET A 35 -16.78 9.20 -4.08
C MET A 35 -17.74 8.73 -5.18
N ARG A 36 -18.29 9.67 -5.96
CA ARG A 36 -19.18 9.34 -7.08
C ARG A 36 -18.49 8.62 -8.22
N ALA A 37 -17.30 9.09 -8.60
CA ALA A 37 -16.50 8.46 -9.66
C ALA A 37 -16.17 7.00 -9.33
N ASN A 38 -16.00 6.68 -8.04
CA ASN A 38 -15.73 5.32 -7.57
C ASN A 38 -16.99 4.49 -7.31
N GLY A 39 -18.19 5.03 -7.53
CA GLY A 39 -19.46 4.32 -7.35
C GLY A 39 -19.84 4.11 -5.88
N TYR A 40 -19.47 5.06 -5.00
CA TYR A 40 -19.93 5.02 -3.60
C TYR A 40 -21.45 5.13 -3.53
N ASP A 41 -22.08 4.17 -2.90
CA ASP A 41 -23.55 3.99 -2.82
C ASP A 41 -24.15 4.44 -1.48
N GLY A 42 -23.32 4.87 -0.52
CA GLY A 42 -23.78 5.36 0.77
C GLY A 42 -24.31 6.81 0.70
N ASP A 43 -24.95 7.22 1.79
CA ASP A 43 -25.50 8.58 1.91
C ASP A 43 -24.40 9.63 2.07
N ILE A 44 -24.49 10.72 1.30
CA ILE A 44 -23.55 11.85 1.38
C ILE A 44 -24.31 13.10 1.82
N TYR A 45 -23.86 13.71 2.92
CA TYR A 45 -24.41 14.93 3.51
C TYR A 45 -23.40 16.09 3.40
N PRO A 46 -23.46 16.91 2.34
CA PRO A 46 -22.62 18.09 2.26
C PRO A 46 -23.07 19.15 3.29
N VAL A 47 -22.11 19.73 4.03
CA VAL A 47 -22.39 20.78 5.03
C VAL A 47 -21.66 22.06 4.66
N ASN A 48 -22.43 23.17 4.50
CA ASN A 48 -21.89 24.51 4.27
C ASN A 48 -22.91 25.54 4.70
N PRO A 49 -22.55 26.62 5.43
CA PRO A 49 -23.49 27.67 5.89
C PRO A 49 -24.30 28.33 4.79
N ARG A 50 -23.81 28.35 3.54
CA ARG A 50 -24.53 28.90 2.38
C ARG A 50 -25.72 28.07 1.95
N GLY A 51 -25.83 26.81 2.38
CA GLY A 51 -26.88 25.90 1.95
C GLY A 51 -26.90 25.66 0.44
N GLY A 52 -28.06 25.38 -0.12
CA GLY A 52 -28.26 25.20 -1.56
C GLY A 52 -28.12 23.74 -2.01
N ARG A 53 -27.59 23.53 -3.20
CA ARG A 53 -27.35 22.20 -3.79
C ARG A 53 -25.92 22.08 -4.30
N LEU A 54 -25.33 20.92 -4.09
CA LEU A 54 -24.00 20.55 -4.58
C LEU A 54 -24.06 19.19 -5.29
N LEU A 55 -23.75 19.16 -6.58
CA LEU A 55 -23.83 17.93 -7.39
C LEU A 55 -25.19 17.19 -7.23
N GLY A 56 -26.31 17.94 -7.16
CA GLY A 56 -27.65 17.38 -6.95
C GLY A 56 -28.02 17.06 -5.50
N LEU A 57 -27.05 17.01 -4.55
CA LEU A 57 -27.29 16.80 -3.12
C LEU A 57 -27.76 18.09 -2.44
N LYS A 58 -28.68 17.95 -1.48
CA LYS A 58 -29.09 19.09 -0.62
C LYS A 58 -27.93 19.39 0.36
N VAL A 59 -27.50 20.65 0.40
CA VAL A 59 -26.46 21.09 1.34
C VAL A 59 -27.15 21.50 2.66
N VAL A 60 -26.70 20.86 3.75
CA VAL A 60 -27.11 21.15 5.12
C VAL A 60 -26.35 22.40 5.60
N LYS A 61 -26.96 23.29 6.35
CA LYS A 61 -26.34 24.56 6.72
C LYS A 61 -25.38 24.45 7.91
N ALA A 62 -25.65 23.55 8.86
CA ALA A 62 -24.87 23.38 10.07
C ALA A 62 -24.80 21.90 10.51
N ILE A 63 -23.83 21.57 11.35
CA ILE A 63 -23.60 20.19 11.82
C ILE A 63 -24.77 19.69 12.68
N ASP A 64 -25.43 20.59 13.43
CA ASP A 64 -26.58 20.27 14.28
C ASP A 64 -27.85 19.90 13.49
N GLU A 65 -27.93 20.28 12.22
CA GLU A 65 -29.00 19.88 11.30
C GLU A 65 -28.79 18.47 10.68
N LEU A 66 -27.62 17.87 10.82
CA LEU A 66 -27.32 16.55 10.28
C LEU A 66 -28.17 15.44 10.93
N PRO A 67 -28.50 14.36 10.24
CA PRO A 67 -29.01 13.14 10.86
C PRO A 67 -28.08 12.65 11.98
N ARG A 68 -28.63 11.99 13.00
CA ARG A 68 -27.83 11.43 14.09
C ARG A 68 -27.20 10.11 13.67
N GLY A 69 -25.96 9.90 14.07
CA GLY A 69 -25.29 8.60 13.92
C GLY A 69 -24.73 8.33 12.52
N ILE A 70 -24.43 9.37 11.75
CA ILE A 70 -23.64 9.25 10.53
C ILE A 70 -22.32 8.54 10.85
N ASP A 71 -21.89 7.62 10.00
CA ASP A 71 -20.72 6.76 10.27
C ASP A 71 -19.41 7.53 10.29
N LEU A 72 -19.23 8.49 9.35
CA LEU A 72 -17.99 9.23 9.18
C LEU A 72 -18.23 10.69 8.84
N ALA A 73 -17.48 11.60 9.46
CA ALA A 73 -17.37 12.98 9.01
C ALA A 73 -15.99 13.24 8.37
N ILE A 74 -15.98 13.97 7.25
CA ILE A 74 -14.77 14.51 6.62
C ILE A 74 -14.79 16.00 6.87
N VAL A 75 -13.85 16.48 7.72
CA VAL A 75 -13.81 17.87 8.18
C VAL A 75 -12.76 18.65 7.38
N ILE A 76 -13.23 19.64 6.61
CA ILE A 76 -12.43 20.49 5.73
C ILE A 76 -12.70 21.95 6.12
N LEU A 77 -12.34 22.28 7.34
CA LEU A 77 -12.49 23.61 7.93
C LEU A 77 -11.10 24.18 8.28
N PRO A 78 -10.98 25.51 8.48
CA PRO A 78 -9.77 26.08 9.06
C PRO A 78 -9.42 25.42 10.41
N ALA A 79 -8.15 25.28 10.71
CA ALA A 79 -7.65 24.55 11.89
C ALA A 79 -8.33 24.99 13.20
N GLN A 80 -8.52 26.30 13.40
CA GLN A 80 -9.13 26.89 14.60
C GLN A 80 -10.58 26.45 14.85
N ALA A 81 -11.30 26.07 13.80
CA ALA A 81 -12.70 25.64 13.91
C ALA A 81 -12.83 24.13 14.21
N THR A 82 -11.74 23.37 14.16
CA THR A 82 -11.79 21.90 14.20
C THR A 82 -12.08 21.31 15.59
N PRO A 83 -11.60 21.87 16.72
CA PRO A 83 -11.95 21.34 18.05
C PRO A 83 -13.47 21.43 18.31
N GLN A 84 -14.09 22.55 17.92
CA GLN A 84 -15.54 22.70 18.07
C GLN A 84 -16.30 21.76 17.12
N ALA A 85 -15.84 21.60 15.87
CA ALA A 85 -16.45 20.67 14.92
C ALA A 85 -16.42 19.22 15.43
N VAL A 86 -15.37 18.80 16.15
CA VAL A 86 -15.30 17.48 16.81
C VAL A 86 -16.40 17.35 17.87
N ARG A 87 -16.58 18.37 18.73
CA ARG A 87 -17.64 18.39 19.76
C ARG A 87 -19.05 18.36 19.14
N ASP A 88 -19.25 19.12 18.07
CA ASP A 88 -20.54 19.17 17.34
C ASP A 88 -20.86 17.82 16.67
N CYS A 89 -19.86 17.18 16.07
CA CYS A 89 -19.99 15.83 15.52
C CYS A 89 -20.35 14.82 16.62
N ALA A 90 -19.70 14.89 17.76
CA ALA A 90 -20.00 14.02 18.91
C ALA A 90 -21.45 14.19 19.39
N ALA A 91 -21.95 15.44 19.49
CA ALA A 91 -23.33 15.75 19.86
C ALA A 91 -24.35 15.13 18.87
N ARG A 92 -23.95 14.95 17.59
CA ARG A 92 -24.75 14.24 16.57
C ARG A 92 -24.49 12.72 16.54
N LYS A 93 -23.73 12.17 17.48
CA LYS A 93 -23.32 10.75 17.56
C LYS A 93 -22.47 10.29 16.37
N ILE A 94 -21.76 11.20 15.70
CA ILE A 94 -20.75 10.92 14.71
C ILE A 94 -19.45 10.63 15.47
N GLY A 95 -19.01 9.39 15.46
CA GLY A 95 -17.88 8.94 16.30
C GLY A 95 -16.59 8.69 15.53
N SER A 96 -16.53 9.03 14.23
CA SER A 96 -15.35 8.86 13.37
C SER A 96 -15.17 10.09 12.50
N ILE A 97 -13.97 10.67 12.51
CA ILE A 97 -13.66 11.91 11.78
C ILE A 97 -12.35 11.74 11.01
N VAL A 98 -12.35 12.12 9.72
CA VAL A 98 -11.16 12.42 8.93
C VAL A 98 -10.95 13.91 8.94
N LEU A 99 -9.83 14.40 9.47
CA LEU A 99 -9.55 15.81 9.63
C LEU A 99 -8.45 16.28 8.67
N VAL A 100 -8.89 16.95 7.61
CA VAL A 100 -8.03 17.30 6.46
C VAL A 100 -7.12 18.51 6.74
N ALA A 101 -7.60 19.46 7.55
CA ALA A 101 -6.89 20.72 7.79
C ALA A 101 -5.46 20.51 8.30
N GLY A 102 -4.52 21.28 7.75
CA GLY A 102 -3.21 21.56 8.34
C GLY A 102 -3.22 22.87 9.14
N GLY A 103 -2.10 23.26 9.71
CA GLY A 103 -1.95 24.45 10.57
C GLY A 103 -1.92 24.09 12.06
N PHE A 104 -1.30 22.95 12.36
CA PHE A 104 -1.13 22.40 13.71
C PHE A 104 0.37 22.34 14.09
N ALA A 105 0.80 21.33 14.82
CA ALA A 105 2.16 21.20 15.32
C ALA A 105 3.25 21.20 14.24
N GLU A 106 2.92 20.94 13.00
CA GLU A 106 3.84 21.00 11.86
C GLU A 106 4.20 22.44 11.43
N VAL A 107 3.51 23.45 11.97
CA VAL A 107 3.75 24.86 11.58
C VAL A 107 4.55 25.61 12.65
N ASP A 108 4.02 25.71 13.88
CA ASP A 108 4.60 26.49 14.95
C ASP A 108 4.03 26.11 16.34
N HIS A 109 4.51 26.79 17.39
CA HIS A 109 4.02 26.58 18.77
C HIS A 109 2.52 26.90 18.97
N ALA A 110 1.97 27.84 18.22
CA ALA A 110 0.52 28.12 18.30
C ALA A 110 -0.25 26.93 17.72
N GLY A 111 0.24 26.33 16.64
CA GLY A 111 -0.28 25.10 16.07
C GLY A 111 -0.16 23.89 17.01
N GLU A 112 0.92 23.77 17.81
CA GLU A 112 1.06 22.74 18.84
C GLU A 112 -0.05 22.86 19.92
N HIS A 113 -0.33 24.06 20.40
CA HIS A 113 -1.43 24.32 21.35
C HIS A 113 -2.79 23.94 20.78
N LEU A 114 -3.03 24.29 19.52
CA LEU A 114 -4.27 23.97 18.83
C LEU A 114 -4.42 22.47 18.61
N GLN A 115 -3.32 21.77 18.29
CA GLN A 115 -3.32 20.31 18.20
C GLN A 115 -3.64 19.64 19.53
N ALA A 116 -3.08 20.16 20.63
CA ALA A 116 -3.37 19.67 21.97
C ALA A 116 -4.84 19.91 22.38
N GLU A 117 -5.43 21.03 21.97
CA GLU A 117 -6.86 21.30 22.17
C GLU A 117 -7.74 20.34 21.36
N LEU A 118 -7.37 20.08 20.10
CA LEU A 118 -8.06 19.13 19.24
C LEU A 118 -7.98 17.70 19.82
N ALA A 119 -6.81 17.27 20.32
CA ALA A 119 -6.65 15.97 20.95
C ALA A 119 -7.53 15.85 22.20
N ARG A 120 -7.58 16.88 23.06
CA ARG A 120 -8.48 16.92 24.22
C ARG A 120 -9.95 16.81 23.82
N ALA A 121 -10.37 17.53 22.76
CA ALA A 121 -11.76 17.45 22.27
C ALA A 121 -12.12 16.03 21.78
N ALA A 122 -11.18 15.34 21.15
CA ALA A 122 -11.33 13.95 20.74
C ALA A 122 -11.44 12.99 21.94
N ASP A 123 -10.57 13.16 22.94
CA ASP A 123 -10.55 12.32 24.14
C ASP A 123 -11.82 12.53 25.01
N GLU A 124 -12.22 13.78 25.26
CA GLU A 124 -13.43 14.15 26.03
C GLU A 124 -14.71 13.57 25.41
N THR A 125 -14.77 13.55 24.10
CA THR A 125 -15.96 13.10 23.35
C THR A 125 -15.93 11.61 22.98
N GLY A 126 -14.77 10.99 23.03
CA GLY A 126 -14.54 9.60 22.56
C GLY A 126 -14.67 9.47 21.03
N VAL A 127 -14.54 10.55 20.28
CA VAL A 127 -14.50 10.55 18.83
C VAL A 127 -13.12 10.08 18.36
N ARG A 128 -13.09 9.16 17.39
CA ARG A 128 -11.85 8.73 16.76
C ARG A 128 -11.48 9.66 15.61
N VAL A 129 -10.22 10.04 15.52
CA VAL A 129 -9.72 11.02 14.54
C VAL A 129 -8.57 10.45 13.71
N LEU A 130 -8.73 10.43 12.39
CA LEU A 130 -7.65 10.24 11.43
C LEU A 130 -7.14 11.63 11.00
N GLY A 131 -5.87 11.92 11.23
CA GLY A 131 -5.26 13.23 11.04
C GLY A 131 -4.91 13.91 12.38
N PRO A 132 -4.91 15.27 12.45
CA PRO A 132 -5.14 16.25 11.39
C PRO A 132 -4.06 16.24 10.29
N ASN A 133 -4.15 17.19 9.35
CA ASN A 133 -3.17 17.34 8.28
C ASN A 133 -3.06 16.07 7.42
N THR A 134 -4.19 15.42 7.12
CA THR A 134 -4.22 14.24 6.26
C THR A 134 -4.84 14.53 4.90
N ALA A 135 -4.33 13.89 3.86
CA ALA A 135 -4.97 13.87 2.56
C ALA A 135 -6.10 12.81 2.46
N GLY A 136 -6.52 12.26 3.59
CA GLY A 136 -7.60 11.29 3.69
C GLY A 136 -7.16 9.85 3.42
N HIS A 137 -8.10 9.03 3.03
CA HIS A 137 -7.86 7.61 2.75
C HIS A 137 -8.74 7.10 1.60
N ILE A 138 -8.34 5.95 1.07
CA ILE A 138 -9.00 5.24 -0.02
C ILE A 138 -9.36 3.83 0.47
N SER A 139 -10.52 3.37 0.08
CA SER A 139 -11.05 2.04 0.36
C SER A 139 -11.80 1.50 -0.85
N THR A 140 -11.11 0.85 -1.77
CA THR A 140 -11.73 0.35 -3.01
C THR A 140 -12.77 -0.74 -2.78
N PRO A 141 -12.67 -1.63 -1.75
CA PRO A 141 -13.72 -2.59 -1.46
C PRO A 141 -15.07 -1.96 -1.10
N ALA A 142 -15.05 -0.73 -0.57
CA ALA A 142 -16.26 0.04 -0.23
C ALA A 142 -16.59 1.12 -1.26
N ASN A 143 -15.90 1.18 -2.39
CA ASN A 143 -16.02 2.26 -3.38
C ASN A 143 -15.82 3.66 -2.78
N PHE A 144 -15.11 3.76 -1.68
CA PHE A 144 -15.04 4.93 -0.84
C PHE A 144 -13.66 5.61 -0.89
N THR A 145 -13.67 6.93 -0.90
CA THR A 145 -12.47 7.72 -0.66
C THR A 145 -12.80 9.04 0.01
N SER A 146 -11.97 9.44 0.98
CA SER A 146 -11.99 10.78 1.58
C SER A 146 -10.88 11.69 1.02
N SER A 147 -10.14 11.24 -0.01
CA SER A 147 -9.09 12.05 -0.62
C SER A 147 -9.65 13.27 -1.34
N PHE A 148 -9.02 14.40 -1.12
CA PHE A 148 -9.34 15.67 -1.81
C PHE A 148 -8.49 15.89 -3.08
N PHE A 149 -7.61 14.98 -3.44
CA PHE A 149 -6.95 14.99 -4.74
C PHE A 149 -7.90 14.48 -5.83
N PRO A 150 -7.95 15.11 -7.01
CA PRO A 150 -8.84 14.65 -8.09
C PRO A 150 -8.28 13.35 -8.70
N LEU A 151 -8.78 12.23 -8.25
CA LEU A 151 -8.29 10.90 -8.63
C LEU A 151 -9.11 10.26 -9.76
N GLY A 152 -10.44 10.43 -9.77
CA GLY A 152 -11.32 9.66 -10.64
C GLY A 152 -11.51 8.22 -10.13
N GLU A 153 -11.69 7.28 -11.05
CA GLU A 153 -11.87 5.86 -10.73
C GLU A 153 -10.54 5.21 -10.34
N ILE A 154 -10.51 4.56 -9.17
CA ILE A 154 -9.31 3.98 -8.58
C ILE A 154 -9.28 2.46 -8.83
N PRO A 155 -8.18 1.89 -9.39
CA PRO A 155 -8.09 0.47 -9.66
C PRO A 155 -8.13 -0.37 -8.39
N ARG A 156 -8.99 -1.38 -8.38
CA ARG A 156 -9.15 -2.32 -7.26
C ARG A 156 -8.06 -3.36 -7.26
N GLY A 157 -7.55 -3.70 -6.07
CA GLY A 157 -6.52 -4.73 -5.91
C GLY A 157 -6.34 -5.18 -4.48
N GLY A 158 -5.21 -5.84 -4.21
CA GLY A 158 -4.90 -6.40 -2.90
C GLY A 158 -3.83 -5.64 -2.11
N ILE A 159 -3.29 -4.55 -2.64
CA ILE A 159 -2.22 -3.80 -1.98
C ILE A 159 -2.80 -2.73 -1.07
N SER A 160 -2.30 -2.65 0.16
CA SER A 160 -2.64 -1.57 1.09
C SER A 160 -1.42 -0.74 1.45
N TYR A 161 -1.56 0.58 1.36
CA TYR A 161 -0.54 1.56 1.73
C TYR A 161 -0.94 2.33 2.99
N VAL A 162 0.00 2.50 3.89
CA VAL A 162 -0.13 3.34 5.10
C VAL A 162 1.04 4.32 5.13
N ALA A 163 0.77 5.60 5.14
CA ALA A 163 1.82 6.61 5.01
C ALA A 163 1.65 7.78 5.98
N GLN A 164 2.75 8.20 6.56
CA GLN A 164 2.86 9.44 7.35
C GLN A 164 3.08 10.66 6.45
N THR A 165 2.55 10.62 5.23
CA THR A 165 2.56 11.73 4.28
C THR A 165 1.25 11.73 3.49
N GLY A 166 0.75 12.93 3.15
CA GLY A 166 -0.42 13.11 2.30
C GLY A 166 -0.23 12.66 0.85
N ASN A 167 1.02 12.49 0.41
CA ASN A 167 1.36 12.24 -0.99
C ASN A 167 0.82 10.89 -1.51
N PHE A 168 0.67 9.88 -0.64
CA PHE A 168 0.22 8.54 -1.07
C PHE A 168 -1.23 8.52 -1.54
N THR A 169 -2.12 9.28 -0.91
CA THR A 169 -3.51 9.41 -1.35
C THR A 169 -3.70 10.48 -2.44
N GLY A 170 -2.62 11.01 -2.97
CA GLY A 170 -2.55 12.02 -4.01
C GLY A 170 -1.63 11.63 -5.17
N ALA A 171 -0.43 12.23 -5.24
CA ALA A 171 0.49 12.07 -6.36
C ALA A 171 0.94 10.62 -6.57
N MET A 172 1.23 9.87 -5.48
CA MET A 172 1.61 8.46 -5.58
C MET A 172 0.46 7.60 -6.11
N MET A 173 -0.78 7.88 -5.68
CA MET A 173 -1.94 7.18 -6.23
C MET A 173 -2.11 7.46 -7.73
N LYS A 174 -1.90 8.69 -8.18
CA LYS A 174 -1.91 9.01 -9.61
C LYS A 174 -0.82 8.27 -10.38
N HIS A 175 0.37 8.13 -9.80
CA HIS A 175 1.44 7.32 -10.39
C HIS A 175 1.00 5.86 -10.52
N ILE A 176 0.46 5.26 -9.46
CA ILE A 176 -0.06 3.88 -9.48
C ILE A 176 -1.12 3.72 -10.58
N MET A 177 -2.05 4.66 -10.70
CA MET A 177 -3.13 4.61 -11.69
C MET A 177 -2.66 4.77 -13.14
N SER A 178 -1.56 5.46 -13.39
CA SER A 178 -1.09 5.82 -14.74
C SER A 178 0.11 5.00 -15.23
N ALA A 179 0.95 4.51 -14.32
CA ALA A 179 2.21 3.86 -14.65
C ALA A 179 2.31 2.40 -14.18
N GLU A 180 1.40 1.98 -13.28
CA GLU A 180 1.45 0.65 -12.70
C GLU A 180 0.29 -0.23 -13.18
N ASN A 181 0.45 -1.55 -13.08
CA ASN A 181 -0.52 -2.53 -13.53
C ASN A 181 -1.20 -3.29 -12.38
N TYR A 182 -1.19 -2.72 -11.18
CA TYR A 182 -1.88 -3.27 -10.01
C TYR A 182 -2.84 -2.26 -9.41
N GLY A 183 -3.79 -2.74 -8.63
CA GLY A 183 -4.73 -1.91 -7.89
C GLY A 183 -4.49 -1.96 -6.39
N VAL A 184 -5.21 -1.10 -5.67
CA VAL A 184 -5.12 -0.99 -4.21
C VAL A 184 -6.39 -1.51 -3.53
N ALA A 185 -6.24 -2.07 -2.32
CA ALA A 185 -7.35 -2.32 -1.41
C ALA A 185 -7.60 -1.09 -0.54
N ARG A 186 -6.57 -0.63 0.15
CA ARG A 186 -6.63 0.53 1.04
C ARG A 186 -5.41 1.43 0.79
N CYS A 187 -5.59 2.74 0.93
CA CYS A 187 -4.49 3.69 0.98
C CYS A 187 -4.80 4.74 2.05
N ILE A 188 -3.95 4.88 3.05
CA ILE A 188 -4.22 5.68 4.24
C ILE A 188 -3.12 6.70 4.44
N GLY A 189 -3.48 7.99 4.37
CA GLY A 189 -2.65 9.09 4.83
C GLY A 189 -2.93 9.34 6.32
N LEU A 190 -1.94 9.19 7.17
CA LEU A 190 -2.14 9.28 8.62
C LEU A 190 -2.22 10.72 9.13
N GLY A 191 -1.48 11.66 8.51
CA GLY A 191 -1.33 13.03 9.02
C GLY A 191 -0.56 13.06 10.34
N ASN A 192 -0.90 14.01 11.22
CA ASN A 192 -0.18 14.25 12.48
C ASN A 192 -0.48 13.21 13.59
N THR A 193 -1.38 12.27 13.34
CA THR A 193 -1.65 11.09 14.20
C THR A 193 -1.99 11.44 15.67
N ILE A 194 -2.92 12.36 15.92
CA ILE A 194 -3.30 12.70 17.30
C ILE A 194 -4.02 11.56 18.03
N ASP A 195 -4.70 10.65 17.31
CA ASP A 195 -5.41 9.49 17.83
C ASP A 195 -5.08 8.23 17.05
N ILE A 196 -5.56 8.12 15.80
CA ILE A 196 -5.29 6.94 14.95
C ILE A 196 -3.87 7.04 14.41
N ASP A 197 -3.04 6.04 14.71
CA ASP A 197 -1.66 5.94 14.25
C ASP A 197 -1.45 4.73 13.32
N GLU A 198 -0.20 4.53 12.89
CA GLU A 198 0.22 3.43 12.03
C GLU A 198 -0.07 2.06 12.64
N THR A 199 -0.01 1.95 13.95
CA THR A 199 -0.23 0.68 14.67
C THR A 199 -1.71 0.31 14.71
N ASP A 200 -2.62 1.28 14.92
CA ASP A 200 -4.06 1.04 14.86
C ASP A 200 -4.50 0.59 13.46
N VAL A 201 -3.95 1.24 12.42
CA VAL A 201 -4.22 0.86 11.03
C VAL A 201 -3.64 -0.50 10.71
N PHE A 202 -2.42 -0.81 11.18
CA PHE A 202 -1.81 -2.13 11.00
C PHE A 202 -2.66 -3.24 11.62
N GLU A 203 -3.15 -3.05 12.85
CA GLU A 203 -4.07 -4.01 13.51
C GLU A 203 -5.33 -4.26 12.67
N PHE A 204 -5.90 -3.22 12.07
CA PHE A 204 -7.05 -3.38 11.16
C PHE A 204 -6.67 -4.16 9.89
N LEU A 205 -5.57 -3.79 9.22
CA LEU A 205 -5.13 -4.43 7.98
C LEU A 205 -4.69 -5.87 8.18
N ALA A 206 -4.23 -6.23 9.38
CA ALA A 206 -3.88 -7.59 9.74
C ALA A 206 -5.04 -8.57 9.48
N THR A 207 -6.26 -8.16 9.78
CA THR A 207 -7.48 -8.98 9.65
C THR A 207 -8.31 -8.63 8.42
N ASP A 208 -7.95 -7.58 7.66
CA ASP A 208 -8.69 -7.19 6.46
C ASP A 208 -8.49 -8.21 5.33
N LYS A 209 -9.58 -8.89 4.95
CA LYS A 209 -9.58 -9.92 3.89
C LYS A 209 -9.26 -9.38 2.48
N HIS A 210 -9.42 -8.08 2.28
CA HIS A 210 -9.13 -7.43 1.01
C HIS A 210 -7.65 -7.06 0.85
N THR A 211 -6.92 -6.99 1.97
CA THR A 211 -5.49 -6.67 1.99
C THR A 211 -4.67 -7.95 1.89
N LYS A 212 -3.90 -8.08 0.81
CA LYS A 212 -2.98 -9.20 0.56
C LYS A 212 -1.54 -8.87 0.94
N ALA A 213 -1.14 -7.61 0.81
CA ALA A 213 0.18 -7.12 1.24
C ALA A 213 0.05 -5.70 1.79
N ILE A 214 0.90 -5.36 2.76
CA ILE A 214 0.86 -4.08 3.48
C ILE A 214 2.18 -3.35 3.27
N PHE A 215 2.08 -2.12 2.81
CA PHE A 215 3.21 -1.24 2.55
C PHE A 215 3.14 -0.03 3.47
N PHE A 216 4.22 0.24 4.16
CA PHE A 216 4.34 1.41 5.02
C PHE A 216 5.38 2.39 4.49
N TYR A 217 5.05 3.68 4.55
CA TYR A 217 6.00 4.77 4.59
C TYR A 217 5.96 5.40 5.97
N LEU A 218 7.05 5.24 6.74
CA LEU A 218 7.13 5.65 8.13
C LEU A 218 8.30 6.60 8.36
N GLU A 219 8.05 7.72 9.02
CA GLU A 219 9.08 8.63 9.52
C GLU A 219 9.37 8.34 11.01
N SER A 220 8.38 7.86 11.74
CA SER A 220 8.47 7.48 13.14
C SER A 220 7.51 6.33 13.48
N LEU A 221 7.72 5.70 14.63
CA LEU A 221 6.79 4.74 15.23
C LEU A 221 6.37 5.22 16.61
N ARG A 222 5.07 5.41 16.82
CA ARG A 222 4.53 5.85 18.12
C ARG A 222 4.52 4.73 19.17
N ARG A 223 4.22 3.52 18.73
CA ARG A 223 4.11 2.33 19.59
C ARG A 223 4.95 1.17 19.02
N PRO A 224 6.31 1.31 19.02
CA PRO A 224 7.18 0.37 18.31
C PRO A 224 7.04 -1.08 18.79
N GLN A 225 6.93 -1.33 20.09
CA GLN A 225 6.75 -2.69 20.63
C GLN A 225 5.48 -3.33 20.07
N ARG A 226 4.36 -2.59 20.11
CA ARG A 226 3.09 -3.09 19.59
C ARG A 226 3.11 -3.31 18.09
N PHE A 227 3.76 -2.42 17.33
CA PHE A 227 3.95 -2.59 15.89
C PHE A 227 4.69 -3.88 15.58
N ILE A 228 5.79 -4.17 16.27
CA ILE A 228 6.59 -5.38 16.11
C ILE A 228 5.81 -6.65 16.51
N GLU A 229 5.01 -6.60 17.58
CA GLU A 229 4.12 -7.72 17.96
C GLU A 229 3.12 -8.06 16.86
N ILE A 230 2.50 -7.05 16.26
CA ILE A 230 1.58 -7.24 15.13
C ILE A 230 2.33 -7.79 13.93
N ALA A 231 3.50 -7.22 13.60
CA ALA A 231 4.33 -7.64 12.49
C ALA A 231 4.69 -9.13 12.57
N LYS A 232 5.17 -9.61 13.72
CA LYS A 232 5.50 -11.04 13.94
C LYS A 232 4.34 -11.99 13.63
N ARG A 233 3.12 -11.55 13.87
CA ARG A 233 1.91 -12.33 13.60
C ARG A 233 1.52 -12.26 12.12
N VAL A 234 1.64 -11.08 11.51
CA VAL A 234 1.11 -10.82 10.16
C VAL A 234 2.04 -11.29 9.05
N THR A 235 3.36 -11.19 9.25
CA THR A 235 4.35 -11.50 8.21
C THR A 235 4.36 -12.97 7.78
N SER A 236 3.84 -13.88 8.61
CA SER A 236 3.62 -15.29 8.24
C SER A 236 2.47 -15.49 7.25
N GLU A 237 1.56 -14.53 7.13
CA GLU A 237 0.36 -14.63 6.29
C GLU A 237 0.35 -13.62 5.14
N LYS A 238 0.88 -12.42 5.38
CA LYS A 238 0.87 -11.31 4.42
C LYS A 238 2.24 -10.64 4.38
N PRO A 239 2.81 -10.36 3.20
CA PRO A 239 4.01 -9.54 3.07
C PRO A 239 3.79 -8.16 3.71
N VAL A 240 4.74 -7.75 4.55
CA VAL A 240 4.80 -6.42 5.16
C VAL A 240 6.09 -5.76 4.73
N ILE A 241 5.97 -4.63 4.04
CA ILE A 241 7.08 -3.90 3.47
C ILE A 241 7.14 -2.50 4.09
N VAL A 242 8.30 -2.06 4.52
CA VAL A 242 8.52 -0.75 5.15
C VAL A 242 9.58 0.04 4.42
N LEU A 243 9.21 1.23 3.96
CA LEU A 243 10.13 2.30 3.59
C LEU A 243 10.24 3.26 4.78
N LYS A 244 11.42 3.34 5.39
CA LYS A 244 11.68 4.21 6.53
C LYS A 244 12.33 5.52 6.09
N GLY A 245 11.61 6.63 6.25
CA GLY A 245 12.18 7.97 6.14
C GLY A 245 12.99 8.36 7.39
N GLY A 246 13.98 9.22 7.22
CA GLY A 246 14.80 9.70 8.34
C GLY A 246 15.77 8.66 8.89
N ALA A 247 16.36 7.82 8.02
CA ALA A 247 17.35 6.83 8.39
C ALA A 247 18.75 7.41 8.65
N THR A 248 19.05 8.60 8.10
CA THR A 248 20.31 9.32 8.34
C THR A 248 20.10 10.46 9.35
N PRO A 249 21.15 10.98 10.01
CA PRO A 249 21.03 12.12 10.91
C PRO A 249 20.34 13.34 10.27
N GLU A 250 20.69 13.65 9.01
CA GLU A 250 20.10 14.75 8.25
C GLU A 250 18.63 14.48 7.91
N GLY A 251 18.34 13.26 7.48
CA GLY A 251 16.97 12.80 7.21
C GLY A 251 16.10 12.79 8.49
N ALA A 252 16.68 12.38 9.62
CA ALA A 252 16.00 12.39 10.93
C ALA A 252 15.64 13.83 11.36
N LYS A 253 16.56 14.79 11.14
CA LYS A 253 16.30 16.21 11.41
C LYS A 253 15.19 16.77 10.50
N ALA A 254 15.18 16.39 9.23
CA ALA A 254 14.11 16.76 8.30
C ALA A 254 12.77 16.17 8.73
N ALA A 255 12.73 14.89 9.12
CA ALA A 255 11.52 14.22 9.61
C ALA A 255 10.99 14.86 10.90
N GLN A 256 11.87 15.22 11.84
CA GLN A 256 11.48 15.96 13.06
C GLN A 256 10.80 17.29 12.75
N SER A 257 11.34 18.04 11.79
CA SER A 257 10.73 19.31 11.35
C SER A 257 9.38 19.13 10.68
N HIS A 258 9.13 17.96 10.10
CA HIS A 258 7.90 17.66 9.37
C HIS A 258 6.80 17.03 10.26
N THR A 259 7.17 16.21 11.23
CA THR A 259 6.21 15.41 12.03
C THR A 259 6.29 15.64 13.53
N ALA A 260 7.17 16.52 14.02
CA ALA A 260 7.42 16.79 15.45
C ALA A 260 7.71 15.52 16.29
N SER A 261 8.21 14.43 15.67
CA SER A 261 8.44 13.14 16.32
C SER A 261 9.91 12.92 16.65
N MET A 262 10.21 12.23 17.77
CA MET A 262 11.57 11.87 18.16
C MET A 262 12.17 10.84 17.19
N ALA A 263 13.42 11.06 16.79
CA ALA A 263 14.18 10.09 16.00
C ALA A 263 14.48 8.83 16.83
N SER A 264 14.15 7.67 16.30
CA SER A 264 14.59 6.37 16.84
C SER A 264 15.98 6.00 16.26
N ASP A 265 16.79 5.21 16.99
CA ASP A 265 17.99 4.61 16.40
C ASP A 265 17.57 3.64 15.28
N ASP A 266 17.96 4.00 14.07
CA ASP A 266 17.55 3.29 12.85
C ASP A 266 18.07 1.84 12.83
N ARG A 267 19.25 1.56 13.41
CA ARG A 267 19.81 0.19 13.49
C ARG A 267 19.02 -0.71 14.42
N ILE A 268 18.52 -0.16 15.54
CA ILE A 268 17.66 -0.91 16.47
C ILE A 268 16.34 -1.25 15.80
N LEU A 269 15.76 -0.27 15.10
CA LEU A 269 14.51 -0.48 14.35
C LEU A 269 14.70 -1.51 13.24
N ASP A 270 15.78 -1.43 12.48
CA ASP A 270 16.09 -2.38 11.39
C ASP A 270 16.20 -3.82 11.93
N GLY A 271 16.95 -4.02 13.01
CA GLY A 271 17.05 -5.32 13.67
C GLY A 271 15.71 -5.86 14.14
N ALA A 272 14.85 -5.01 14.70
CA ALA A 272 13.52 -5.40 15.18
C ALA A 272 12.57 -5.74 14.02
N LEU A 273 12.58 -4.97 12.93
CA LEU A 273 11.80 -5.24 11.73
C LEU A 273 12.21 -6.56 11.08
N ASN A 274 13.52 -6.80 10.94
CA ASN A 274 14.08 -8.05 10.43
C ASN A 274 13.62 -9.26 11.25
N GLN A 275 13.74 -9.20 12.58
CA GLN A 275 13.29 -10.27 13.48
C GLN A 275 11.78 -10.51 13.40
N ALA A 276 11.01 -9.51 13.00
CA ALA A 276 9.57 -9.62 12.80
C ALA A 276 9.18 -10.08 11.39
N GLY A 277 10.14 -10.38 10.50
CA GLY A 277 9.89 -10.80 9.13
C GLY A 277 9.40 -9.67 8.20
N VAL A 278 9.60 -8.42 8.59
CA VAL A 278 9.26 -7.24 7.77
C VAL A 278 10.37 -7.01 6.75
N VAL A 279 9.99 -6.80 5.50
CA VAL A 279 10.94 -6.44 4.45
C VAL A 279 11.15 -4.93 4.46
N ARG A 280 12.37 -4.49 4.75
CA ARG A 280 12.78 -3.10 4.63
C ARG A 280 13.27 -2.79 3.24
N ILE A 281 12.90 -1.64 2.72
CA ILE A 281 13.37 -1.08 1.45
C ILE A 281 13.85 0.36 1.65
N ASP A 282 14.78 0.80 0.79
CA ASP A 282 15.47 2.09 0.97
C ASP A 282 15.08 3.13 -0.08
N GLU A 283 14.34 2.74 -1.13
CA GLU A 283 13.98 3.63 -2.24
C GLU A 283 12.47 3.60 -2.52
N PHE A 284 11.93 4.74 -2.89
CA PHE A 284 10.52 4.87 -3.29
C PHE A 284 10.15 3.99 -4.51
N SER A 285 11.06 3.86 -5.47
CA SER A 285 10.89 2.99 -6.64
C SER A 285 10.66 1.53 -6.24
N HIS A 286 11.32 1.07 -5.18
CA HIS A 286 11.19 -0.27 -4.67
C HIS A 286 9.81 -0.56 -4.06
N LEU A 287 9.08 0.46 -3.55
CA LEU A 287 7.68 0.30 -3.13
C LEU A 287 6.80 -0.20 -4.28
N PHE A 288 6.94 0.41 -5.45
CA PHE A 288 6.13 0.05 -6.62
C PHE A 288 6.57 -1.29 -7.22
N LEU A 289 7.87 -1.53 -7.30
CA LEU A 289 8.42 -2.81 -7.78
C LEU A 289 8.01 -3.98 -6.89
N ALA A 290 8.09 -3.83 -5.56
CA ALA A 290 7.66 -4.85 -4.63
C ALA A 290 6.14 -5.10 -4.73
N ALA A 291 5.33 -4.04 -4.89
CA ALA A 291 3.89 -4.18 -5.09
C ALA A 291 3.55 -4.94 -6.37
N LYS A 292 4.24 -4.68 -7.48
CA LYS A 292 4.12 -5.47 -8.71
C LYS A 292 4.43 -6.95 -8.49
N GLY A 293 5.45 -7.24 -7.67
CA GLY A 293 5.83 -8.61 -7.35
C GLY A 293 4.78 -9.33 -6.52
N VAL A 294 4.31 -8.72 -5.43
CA VAL A 294 3.42 -9.40 -4.48
C VAL A 294 1.93 -9.34 -4.85
N ALA A 295 1.50 -8.42 -5.74
CA ALA A 295 0.09 -8.28 -6.09
C ALA A 295 -0.49 -9.49 -6.85
N PRO A 296 0.17 -10.00 -7.91
CA PRO A 296 -0.34 -11.11 -8.72
C PRO A 296 0.21 -12.48 -8.29
N MET A 297 1.34 -12.53 -7.56
CA MET A 297 2.08 -13.78 -7.34
C MET A 297 1.79 -14.39 -5.96
N PRO A 298 1.78 -15.73 -5.84
CA PRO A 298 1.77 -16.38 -4.55
C PRO A 298 3.09 -16.12 -3.81
N VAL A 299 3.04 -16.11 -2.49
CA VAL A 299 4.27 -16.07 -1.66
C VAL A 299 5.01 -17.39 -1.84
N PRO A 300 6.30 -17.39 -2.21
CA PRO A 300 7.08 -18.62 -2.34
C PRO A 300 7.17 -19.39 -1.01
N ALA A 301 7.21 -20.71 -1.08
CA ALA A 301 7.33 -21.57 0.10
C ALA A 301 8.74 -21.56 0.74
N GLY A 302 9.74 -21.05 0.02
CA GLY A 302 11.13 -20.99 0.47
C GLY A 302 12.00 -20.13 -0.44
N ASN A 303 13.31 -20.23 -0.27
CA ASN A 303 14.32 -19.42 -0.97
C ASN A 303 15.07 -20.16 -2.08
N ARG A 304 14.63 -21.38 -2.46
CA ARG A 304 15.23 -22.17 -3.52
C ARG A 304 14.66 -21.77 -4.87
N VAL A 305 15.46 -21.10 -5.67
CA VAL A 305 15.01 -20.47 -6.92
C VAL A 305 15.50 -21.24 -8.14
N GLY A 306 14.57 -21.56 -9.05
CA GLY A 306 14.90 -21.91 -10.42
C GLY A 306 15.05 -20.64 -11.25
N PHE A 307 16.10 -20.55 -12.05
CA PHE A 307 16.32 -19.38 -12.89
C PHE A 307 16.45 -19.80 -14.35
N VAL A 308 15.67 -19.14 -15.24
CA VAL A 308 15.64 -19.43 -16.67
C VAL A 308 15.92 -18.16 -17.45
N SER A 309 16.92 -18.17 -18.32
CA SER A 309 17.29 -17.01 -19.13
C SER A 309 17.93 -17.43 -20.47
N PRO A 310 17.69 -16.68 -21.57
CA PRO A 310 18.44 -16.87 -22.81
C PRO A 310 19.75 -16.07 -22.84
N SER A 311 20.23 -15.56 -21.70
CA SER A 311 21.43 -14.72 -21.66
C SER A 311 22.38 -15.18 -20.57
N GLY A 312 23.56 -15.64 -20.97
CA GLY A 312 24.65 -16.01 -20.06
C GLY A 312 25.09 -14.83 -19.16
N ALA A 313 25.08 -13.60 -19.67
CA ALA A 313 25.43 -12.41 -18.88
C ALA A 313 24.48 -12.21 -17.70
N PHE A 314 23.17 -12.35 -17.92
CA PHE A 314 22.19 -12.28 -16.83
C PHE A 314 22.34 -13.44 -15.84
N ILE A 315 22.65 -14.64 -16.32
CA ILE A 315 22.91 -15.80 -15.46
C ILE A 315 24.08 -15.55 -14.51
N VAL A 316 25.18 -14.98 -15.00
CA VAL A 316 26.35 -14.65 -14.16
C VAL A 316 25.96 -13.58 -13.14
N HIS A 317 25.37 -12.48 -13.59
CA HIS A 317 25.02 -11.37 -12.72
C HIS A 317 24.01 -11.75 -11.62
N ILE A 318 22.99 -12.55 -11.94
CA ILE A 318 21.98 -12.95 -10.96
C ILE A 318 22.56 -13.89 -9.90
N ASN A 319 23.52 -14.74 -10.26
CA ASN A 319 24.23 -15.57 -9.27
C ASN A 319 24.93 -14.72 -8.22
N ASP A 320 25.65 -13.68 -8.64
CA ASP A 320 26.35 -12.78 -7.73
C ASP A 320 25.35 -12.01 -6.85
N LEU A 321 24.29 -11.47 -7.45
CA LEU A 321 23.26 -10.70 -6.74
C LEU A 321 22.55 -11.58 -5.68
N CYS A 322 22.14 -12.78 -6.04
CA CYS A 322 21.41 -13.68 -5.15
C CYS A 322 22.25 -14.11 -3.95
N ARG A 323 23.52 -14.47 -4.17
CA ARG A 323 24.40 -14.88 -3.08
C ARG A 323 24.82 -13.73 -2.18
N GLN A 324 25.11 -12.55 -2.74
CA GLN A 324 25.64 -11.44 -1.98
C GLN A 324 24.58 -10.61 -1.25
N ARG A 325 23.35 -10.52 -1.79
CA ARG A 325 22.36 -9.55 -1.31
C ARG A 325 20.99 -10.12 -0.94
N LEU A 326 20.57 -11.23 -1.55
CA LEU A 326 19.18 -11.68 -1.46
C LEU A 326 18.98 -12.96 -0.66
N SER A 327 20.05 -13.62 -0.20
CA SER A 327 19.99 -14.93 0.50
C SER A 327 19.15 -15.98 -0.25
N LEU A 328 19.14 -15.90 -1.59
CA LEU A 328 18.51 -16.88 -2.46
C LEU A 328 19.48 -17.96 -2.87
N ASN A 329 18.99 -19.19 -3.02
CA ASN A 329 19.77 -20.35 -3.42
C ASN A 329 19.32 -20.86 -4.77
N PHE A 330 20.28 -21.26 -5.61
CA PHE A 330 20.03 -22.03 -6.82
C PHE A 330 20.29 -23.51 -6.51
N PRO A 331 19.25 -24.31 -6.22
CA PRO A 331 19.42 -25.71 -5.90
C PRO A 331 19.87 -26.51 -7.13
N GLU A 332 20.53 -27.64 -6.90
CA GLU A 332 20.71 -28.67 -7.93
C GLU A 332 19.33 -29.23 -8.31
N LEU A 333 19.06 -29.25 -9.61
CA LEU A 333 17.82 -29.79 -10.16
C LEU A 333 17.86 -31.32 -10.11
N LYS A 334 16.73 -31.97 -9.95
CA LYS A 334 16.57 -33.39 -9.99
C LYS A 334 16.97 -33.99 -11.35
N LEU A 335 17.38 -35.26 -11.36
CA LEU A 335 17.80 -35.96 -12.56
C LEU A 335 16.73 -35.92 -13.65
N GLU A 336 15.45 -36.15 -13.29
CA GLU A 336 14.31 -36.12 -14.19
C GLU A 336 14.13 -34.73 -14.85
N THR A 337 14.34 -33.64 -14.09
CA THR A 337 14.31 -32.27 -14.62
C THR A 337 15.47 -32.03 -15.56
N MET A 338 16.66 -32.51 -15.22
CA MET A 338 17.86 -32.39 -16.06
C MET A 338 17.73 -33.21 -17.35
N GLU A 339 17.13 -34.39 -17.31
CA GLU A 339 16.86 -35.20 -18.49
C GLU A 339 15.87 -34.47 -19.42
N ARG A 340 14.79 -33.91 -18.88
CA ARG A 340 13.86 -33.13 -19.67
C ARG A 340 14.52 -31.89 -20.33
N LEU A 341 15.37 -31.17 -19.61
CA LEU A 341 16.12 -30.05 -20.16
C LEU A 341 17.09 -30.47 -21.24
N LYS A 342 17.72 -31.68 -21.14
CA LYS A 342 18.59 -32.25 -22.19
C LYS A 342 17.81 -32.55 -23.46
N GLU A 343 16.61 -33.09 -23.37
CA GLU A 343 15.77 -33.41 -24.53
C GLU A 343 15.46 -32.19 -25.40
N ILE A 344 15.32 -31.00 -24.79
CA ILE A 344 15.00 -29.75 -25.47
C ILE A 344 16.24 -28.92 -25.82
N SER A 345 17.44 -29.38 -25.49
CA SER A 345 18.69 -28.64 -25.65
C SER A 345 19.67 -29.36 -26.56
N PRO A 346 20.50 -28.64 -27.34
CA PRO A 346 21.59 -29.28 -28.09
C PRO A 346 22.55 -30.09 -27.17
N PRO A 347 23.08 -31.20 -27.63
CA PRO A 347 23.83 -32.13 -26.77
C PRO A 347 25.17 -31.59 -26.23
N PHE A 348 25.70 -30.53 -26.77
CA PHE A 348 26.95 -29.91 -26.34
C PHE A 348 26.80 -28.95 -25.15
N ILE A 349 25.56 -28.67 -24.70
CA ILE A 349 25.29 -27.71 -23.63
C ILE A 349 25.45 -28.36 -22.26
N ARG A 350 26.16 -27.66 -21.36
CA ARG A 350 26.15 -27.98 -19.93
C ARG A 350 24.95 -27.32 -19.27
N LEU A 351 24.04 -28.13 -18.81
CA LEU A 351 22.84 -27.68 -18.12
C LEU A 351 23.10 -27.62 -16.61
N SER A 352 22.54 -26.60 -15.99
CA SER A 352 22.56 -26.36 -14.53
C SER A 352 21.38 -25.47 -14.14
N ASN A 353 21.24 -25.19 -12.85
CA ASN A 353 20.45 -24.07 -12.39
C ASN A 353 21.42 -22.95 -11.97
N PRO A 354 21.40 -21.79 -12.59
CA PRO A 354 20.51 -21.24 -13.64
C PRO A 354 20.55 -21.98 -14.99
N VAL A 355 19.39 -22.01 -15.69
CA VAL A 355 19.20 -22.67 -16.98
C VAL A 355 19.37 -21.68 -18.11
N ASP A 356 20.38 -21.90 -18.98
CA ASP A 356 20.53 -21.17 -20.24
C ASP A 356 19.69 -21.82 -21.33
N ILE A 357 18.67 -21.11 -21.81
CA ILE A 357 17.77 -21.59 -22.85
C ILE A 357 18.08 -21.06 -24.24
N PHE A 358 19.10 -20.19 -24.40
CA PHE A 358 19.41 -19.63 -25.73
C PHE A 358 19.70 -20.71 -26.78
N PRO A 359 20.49 -21.76 -26.47
CA PRO A 359 20.73 -22.82 -27.43
C PRO A 359 19.46 -23.61 -27.81
N SER A 360 18.56 -23.84 -26.88
CA SER A 360 17.26 -24.46 -27.17
C SER A 360 16.41 -23.55 -28.05
N ALA A 361 16.42 -22.24 -27.76
CA ALA A 361 15.66 -21.25 -28.52
C ALA A 361 16.12 -21.10 -29.97
N THR A 362 17.41 -21.28 -30.25
CA THR A 362 17.94 -21.26 -31.61
C THR A 362 17.46 -22.44 -32.46
N VAL A 363 17.11 -23.55 -31.86
CA VAL A 363 16.64 -24.77 -32.55
C VAL A 363 15.11 -24.80 -32.65
N HIS A 364 14.41 -24.45 -31.53
CA HIS A 364 12.97 -24.67 -31.40
C HIS A 364 12.14 -23.37 -31.35
N GLY A 365 12.80 -22.21 -31.30
CA GLY A 365 12.17 -20.91 -31.10
C GLY A 365 11.98 -20.56 -29.62
N MET A 366 11.83 -19.24 -29.36
CA MET A 366 11.80 -18.68 -28.01
C MET A 366 10.61 -19.18 -27.19
N GLU A 367 9.40 -19.21 -27.76
CA GLU A 367 8.19 -19.62 -27.04
C GLU A 367 8.32 -21.06 -26.51
N PHE A 368 8.76 -21.98 -27.38
CA PHE A 368 8.94 -23.37 -26.98
C PHE A 368 9.99 -23.49 -25.89
N ALA A 369 11.16 -22.86 -26.06
CA ALA A 369 12.26 -22.96 -25.09
C ALA A 369 11.86 -22.41 -23.70
N TYR A 370 11.19 -21.24 -23.63
CA TYR A 370 10.69 -20.71 -22.37
C TYR A 370 9.66 -21.62 -21.73
N ARG A 371 8.65 -22.04 -22.48
CA ARG A 371 7.55 -22.86 -21.96
C ARG A 371 8.05 -24.16 -21.37
N GLU A 372 8.83 -24.91 -22.14
CA GLU A 372 9.31 -26.24 -21.73
C GLU A 372 10.31 -26.17 -20.57
N ALA A 373 11.26 -25.22 -20.62
CA ALA A 373 12.23 -25.07 -19.54
C ALA A 373 11.55 -24.58 -18.24
N MET A 374 10.68 -23.60 -18.32
CA MET A 374 9.93 -23.11 -17.14
C MET A 374 9.06 -24.21 -16.55
N GLU A 375 8.37 -25.01 -17.37
CA GLU A 375 7.55 -26.10 -16.88
C GLU A 375 8.40 -27.20 -16.22
N ALA A 376 9.53 -27.58 -16.81
CA ALA A 376 10.44 -28.55 -16.22
C ALA A 376 10.97 -28.09 -14.86
N VAL A 377 11.41 -26.83 -14.75
CA VAL A 377 11.93 -26.26 -13.50
C VAL A 377 10.83 -26.10 -12.45
N LEU A 378 9.61 -25.69 -12.83
CA LEU A 378 8.47 -25.58 -11.91
C LEU A 378 8.01 -26.93 -11.34
N LYS A 379 8.20 -28.02 -12.07
CA LYS A 379 7.92 -29.38 -11.57
C LYS A 379 8.93 -29.85 -10.53
N ASP A 380 10.15 -29.30 -10.53
CA ASP A 380 11.22 -29.76 -9.67
C ASP A 380 10.87 -29.54 -8.17
N PRO A 381 10.91 -30.59 -7.33
CA PRO A 381 10.60 -30.46 -5.91
C PRO A 381 11.68 -29.69 -5.12
N ASN A 382 12.88 -29.51 -5.70
CA ASN A 382 13.93 -28.70 -5.09
C ASN A 382 13.73 -27.19 -5.31
N VAL A 383 12.76 -26.79 -6.13
CA VAL A 383 12.50 -25.39 -6.49
C VAL A 383 11.24 -24.89 -5.79
N ASP A 384 11.33 -23.75 -5.09
CA ASP A 384 10.23 -23.09 -4.40
C ASP A 384 9.61 -21.94 -5.23
N ALA A 385 10.43 -21.35 -6.10
CA ALA A 385 10.01 -20.26 -6.98
C ALA A 385 10.84 -20.28 -8.27
N ILE A 386 10.29 -19.67 -9.32
CA ILE A 386 11.02 -19.47 -10.59
C ILE A 386 11.16 -17.98 -10.89
N VAL A 387 12.33 -17.59 -11.36
CA VAL A 387 12.58 -16.29 -11.98
C VAL A 387 12.97 -16.52 -13.44
N SER A 388 12.27 -15.85 -14.34
CA SER A 388 12.59 -15.92 -15.77
C SER A 388 12.86 -14.53 -16.31
N ILE A 389 14.04 -14.35 -16.91
CA ILE A 389 14.32 -13.15 -17.71
C ILE A 389 13.94 -13.45 -19.16
N MET A 390 13.04 -12.66 -19.70
CA MET A 390 12.60 -12.77 -21.09
C MET A 390 13.19 -11.66 -21.94
N ILE A 391 13.83 -12.04 -23.04
CA ILE A 391 14.27 -11.11 -24.06
C ILE A 391 13.23 -11.12 -25.17
N LEU A 392 12.51 -10.02 -25.30
CA LEU A 392 11.42 -9.84 -26.24
C LEU A 392 11.86 -8.82 -27.30
N THR A 393 12.20 -9.29 -28.49
CA THR A 393 12.52 -8.43 -29.63
C THR A 393 11.74 -8.86 -30.85
N ARG A 394 11.49 -7.93 -31.79
CA ARG A 394 10.81 -8.26 -33.05
C ARG A 394 11.63 -9.21 -33.91
N GLU A 395 12.96 -9.10 -33.84
CA GLU A 395 13.91 -9.89 -34.62
C GLU A 395 13.93 -11.36 -34.15
N LEU A 396 13.76 -11.61 -32.86
CA LEU A 396 13.71 -12.96 -32.29
C LEU A 396 12.30 -13.56 -32.23
N GLY A 397 11.32 -12.80 -32.73
CA GLY A 397 9.91 -13.13 -32.61
C GLY A 397 9.34 -12.80 -31.21
N MET A 398 8.08 -12.39 -31.17
CA MET A 398 7.35 -12.15 -29.92
C MET A 398 6.68 -13.46 -29.51
N PRO A 399 7.15 -14.14 -28.45
CA PRO A 399 6.49 -15.34 -27.97
C PRO A 399 5.11 -15.00 -27.41
N ALA A 400 4.14 -15.90 -27.61
CA ALA A 400 2.88 -15.83 -26.89
C ALA A 400 3.14 -16.12 -25.41
N LEU A 401 2.80 -15.18 -24.51
CA LEU A 401 3.09 -15.29 -23.09
C LEU A 401 1.93 -15.87 -22.25
N ASP A 402 0.85 -16.27 -22.88
CA ASP A 402 -0.36 -16.78 -22.23
C ASP A 402 -0.15 -18.14 -21.50
N PHE A 403 0.97 -18.82 -21.74
CA PHE A 403 1.38 -20.00 -20.99
C PHE A 403 1.82 -19.66 -19.54
N ILE A 404 2.35 -18.46 -19.29
CA ILE A 404 2.88 -18.07 -17.96
C ILE A 404 1.79 -18.13 -16.88
N PRO A 405 0.65 -17.45 -17.01
CA PRO A 405 -0.40 -17.54 -15.99
C PRO A 405 -0.98 -18.96 -15.85
N LYS A 406 -0.94 -19.76 -16.90
CA LYS A 406 -1.35 -21.18 -16.87
C LYS A 406 -0.40 -22.00 -16.00
N LEU A 407 0.92 -21.83 -16.19
CA LEU A 407 1.95 -22.49 -15.38
C LEU A 407 1.91 -22.03 -13.93
N ALA A 408 1.82 -20.71 -13.67
CA ALA A 408 1.73 -20.17 -12.32
C ALA A 408 0.51 -20.72 -11.57
N LYS A 409 -0.65 -20.82 -12.21
CA LYS A 409 -1.85 -21.43 -11.64
C LYS A 409 -1.69 -22.91 -11.37
N LYS A 410 -1.00 -23.64 -12.27
CA LYS A 410 -0.82 -25.11 -12.19
C LYS A 410 0.13 -25.49 -11.04
N TYR A 411 1.24 -24.80 -10.90
CA TYR A 411 2.31 -25.17 -9.97
C TYR A 411 2.31 -24.38 -8.66
N ARG A 412 1.71 -23.20 -8.63
CA ARG A 412 1.64 -22.28 -7.47
C ARG A 412 3.02 -21.91 -6.89
N LYS A 413 4.01 -21.77 -7.77
CA LYS A 413 5.38 -21.43 -7.43
C LYS A 413 5.80 -20.14 -8.12
#